data_4bed31052555fa11098cd1aa90624c9a
#
_entry.id   4bed31052555fa11098cd1aa90624c9a
#
_cell.length_a   1.000
_cell.length_b   1.000
_cell.length_c   1.000
_cell.angle_alpha   90.00
_cell.angle_beta   90.00
_cell.angle_gamma   90.00
#
_symmetry.space_group_name_H-M   'P 1'
#
loop_
_entity.id
_entity.type
_entity.pdbx_description
1 polymer ?
#
loop_
_entity_poly.entity_id
_entity_poly.type
_entity_poly.pdbx_seq_one_letter_code
_entity_poly.pdbx_strand_id
1 'polypeptide(L)'
;REMILMGQLASILLLLIGVVTALFSNSIGSMFRLVIAIGTGPGAVLVLRWFWWRVNALAELSAMLSGFFIGLITSVSPYFTIEDFGKRLLFTTSFTAVIWLLTLFFTEPESEETLNKFVMQVKPPGPGWKKIRKSLNINPVDSFSVLGSRFVLGSGILYGGLVSIGAFLLHQERSAWIALSIAVC
;
A
#
# COMPACT_ATOMS: atom_id res chain seq x y z
N ARG A 1 -11.85 -18.07 22.00
CA ARG A 1 -13.10 -17.32 22.09
C ARG A 1 -12.86 -15.82 22.22
N GLU A 2 -11.91 -15.37 23.04
CA GLU A 2 -11.59 -13.93 23.24
C GLU A 2 -11.14 -13.23 21.94
N MET A 3 -10.29 -13.86 21.14
CA MET A 3 -9.87 -13.29 19.85
C MET A 3 -11.04 -13.09 18.86
N ILE A 4 -12.03 -13.99 18.89
CA ILE A 4 -13.22 -13.89 18.04
C ILE A 4 -14.08 -12.71 18.49
N LEU A 5 -14.29 -12.56 19.80
CA LEU A 5 -15.03 -11.45 20.37
C LEU A 5 -14.36 -10.10 20.10
N MET A 6 -13.01 -10.02 20.24
CA MET A 6 -12.25 -8.83 19.90
C MET A 6 -12.39 -8.46 18.41
N GLY A 7 -12.35 -9.45 17.51
CA GLY A 7 -12.57 -9.24 16.08
C GLY A 7 -13.98 -8.74 15.77
N GLN A 8 -15.00 -9.29 16.42
CA GLN A 8 -16.38 -8.84 16.24
C GLN A 8 -16.60 -7.43 16.77
N LEU A 9 -16.05 -7.10 17.95
CA LEU A 9 -16.12 -5.74 18.50
C LEU A 9 -15.41 -4.74 17.62
N ALA A 10 -14.23 -5.06 17.11
CA ALA A 10 -13.51 -4.21 16.16
C ALA A 10 -14.31 -3.98 14.86
N SER A 11 -14.96 -5.02 14.35
CA SER A 11 -15.80 -4.91 13.14
C SER A 11 -17.03 -4.02 13.37
N ILE A 12 -17.70 -4.14 14.52
CA ILE A 12 -18.84 -3.30 14.90
C ILE A 12 -18.37 -1.84 15.04
N LEU A 13 -17.25 -1.62 15.70
CA LEU A 13 -16.68 -0.27 15.87
C LEU A 13 -16.37 0.38 14.51
N LEU A 14 -15.72 -0.36 13.60
CA LEU A 14 -15.42 0.11 12.24
C LEU A 14 -16.69 0.42 11.45
N LEU A 15 -17.72 -0.41 11.58
CA LEU A 15 -19.02 -0.18 10.95
C LEU A 15 -19.66 1.10 11.46
N LEU A 16 -19.67 1.33 12.78
CA LEU A 16 -20.20 2.57 13.38
C LEU A 16 -19.44 3.80 12.89
N ILE A 17 -18.10 3.75 12.87
CA ILE A 17 -17.27 4.83 12.33
C ILE A 17 -17.59 5.07 10.85
N GLY A 18 -17.78 4.01 10.07
CA GLY A 18 -18.16 4.11 8.66
C GLY A 18 -19.52 4.78 8.46
N VAL A 19 -20.53 4.41 9.25
CA VAL A 19 -21.86 5.02 9.20
C VAL A 19 -21.79 6.51 9.58
N VAL A 20 -21.11 6.83 10.67
CA VAL A 20 -20.94 8.23 11.10
C VAL A 20 -20.24 9.06 10.01
N THR A 21 -19.14 8.55 9.44
CA THR A 21 -18.44 9.23 8.34
C THR A 21 -19.31 9.40 7.10
N ALA A 22 -20.17 8.41 6.79
CA ALA A 22 -21.10 8.49 5.67
C ALA A 22 -22.16 9.61 5.86
N LEU A 23 -22.66 9.79 7.08
CA LEU A 23 -23.64 10.83 7.39
C LEU A 23 -23.08 12.25 7.29
N PHE A 24 -21.78 12.42 7.57
CA PHE A 24 -21.11 13.73 7.52
C PHE A 24 -20.40 14.00 6.20
N SER A 25 -20.42 13.06 5.26
CA SER A 25 -19.74 13.23 3.98
C SER A 25 -20.61 13.90 2.94
N ASN A 26 -20.08 14.93 2.30
CA ASN A 26 -20.77 15.67 1.25
C ASN A 26 -20.74 14.97 -0.13
N SER A 27 -19.86 13.99 -0.34
CA SER A 27 -19.79 13.23 -1.58
C SER A 27 -19.02 11.91 -1.40
N ILE A 28 -19.40 10.89 -2.20
CA ILE A 28 -18.69 9.62 -2.28
C ILE A 28 -17.23 9.83 -2.68
N GLY A 29 -16.96 10.78 -3.59
CA GLY A 29 -15.60 11.09 -4.03
C GLY A 29 -14.69 11.59 -2.90
N SER A 30 -15.21 12.35 -1.94
CA SER A 30 -14.44 12.82 -0.78
C SER A 30 -14.05 11.67 0.15
N MET A 31 -14.94 10.69 0.32
CA MET A 31 -14.68 9.49 1.11
C MET A 31 -13.59 8.61 0.47
N PHE A 32 -13.66 8.38 -0.84
CA PHE A 32 -12.61 7.65 -1.55
C PHE A 32 -11.24 8.33 -1.41
N ARG A 33 -11.20 9.66 -1.55
CA ARG A 33 -9.95 10.42 -1.36
C ARG A 33 -9.40 10.29 0.06
N LEU A 34 -10.26 10.28 1.07
CA LEU A 34 -9.86 10.07 2.46
C LEU A 34 -9.24 8.67 2.67
N VAL A 35 -9.92 7.63 2.19
CA VAL A 35 -9.43 6.24 2.29
C VAL A 35 -8.08 6.06 1.59
N ILE A 36 -7.93 6.63 0.38
CA ILE A 36 -6.66 6.58 -0.35
C ILE A 36 -5.57 7.33 0.43
N ALA A 37 -5.86 8.52 0.96
CA ALA A 37 -4.89 9.31 1.72
C ALA A 37 -4.39 8.55 2.97
N ILE A 38 -5.30 7.89 3.70
CA ILE A 38 -4.94 7.06 4.87
C ILE A 38 -4.11 5.85 4.46
N GLY A 39 -4.48 5.17 3.38
CA GLY A 39 -3.83 3.92 2.94
C GLY A 39 -2.47 4.10 2.26
N THR A 40 -2.16 5.30 1.78
CA THR A 40 -0.93 5.53 0.99
C THR A 40 0.35 5.37 1.82
N GLY A 41 0.34 5.81 3.09
CA GLY A 41 1.48 5.69 3.99
C GLY A 41 1.84 4.23 4.30
N PRO A 42 0.92 3.42 4.86
CA PRO A 42 1.17 2.01 5.14
C PRO A 42 1.44 1.20 3.87
N GLY A 43 0.83 1.53 2.73
CA GLY A 43 1.08 0.85 1.47
C GLY A 43 2.56 0.84 1.07
N ALA A 44 3.25 1.95 1.26
CA ALA A 44 4.67 2.07 0.95
C ALA A 44 5.55 1.14 1.80
N VAL A 45 5.33 1.06 3.11
CA VAL A 45 6.12 0.20 4.02
C VAL A 45 5.86 -1.28 3.76
N LEU A 46 4.61 -1.67 3.47
CA LEU A 46 4.25 -3.06 3.14
C LEU A 46 4.94 -3.53 1.85
N VAL A 47 5.00 -2.67 0.83
CA VAL A 47 5.76 -2.97 -0.40
C VAL A 47 7.26 -3.07 -0.11
N LEU A 48 7.81 -2.16 0.71
CA LEU A 48 9.24 -2.15 1.03
C LEU A 48 9.69 -3.40 1.79
N ARG A 49 8.85 -4.03 2.58
CA ARG A 49 9.12 -5.30 3.27
C ARG A 49 9.56 -6.42 2.31
N TRP A 50 9.06 -6.45 1.09
CA TRP A 50 9.48 -7.42 0.08
C TRP A 50 10.89 -7.20 -0.44
N PHE A 51 11.41 -5.96 -0.28
CA PHE A 51 12.73 -5.57 -0.78
C PHE A 51 13.78 -5.44 0.32
N TRP A 52 13.38 -5.19 1.57
CA TRP A 52 14.28 -4.86 2.65
C TRP A 52 13.95 -5.60 3.95
N TRP A 53 14.87 -6.43 4.41
CA TRP A 53 14.74 -7.29 5.59
C TRP A 53 14.58 -6.53 6.92
N ARG A 54 15.04 -5.28 6.99
CA ARG A 54 15.03 -4.49 8.22
C ARG A 54 13.63 -3.98 8.60
N VAL A 55 12.66 -4.02 7.69
CA VAL A 55 11.29 -3.59 7.98
C VAL A 55 10.71 -4.50 9.05
N ASN A 56 10.37 -3.89 10.21
CA ASN A 56 9.84 -4.57 11.39
C ASN A 56 8.36 -4.19 11.63
N ALA A 57 7.69 -4.91 12.52
CA ALA A 57 6.28 -4.71 12.85
C ALA A 57 6.01 -3.30 13.43
N LEU A 58 6.96 -2.72 14.18
CA LEU A 58 6.81 -1.38 14.74
C LEU A 58 6.83 -0.30 13.66
N ALA A 59 7.65 -0.45 12.61
CA ALA A 59 7.65 0.46 11.47
C ALA A 59 6.32 0.37 10.69
N GLU A 60 5.77 -0.84 10.51
CA GLU A 60 4.46 -1.03 9.87
C GLU A 60 3.35 -0.37 10.70
N LEU A 61 3.33 -0.59 12.02
CA LEU A 61 2.35 0.01 12.92
C LEU A 61 2.46 1.55 12.93
N SER A 62 3.68 2.10 12.99
CA SER A 62 3.90 3.55 12.95
C SER A 62 3.44 4.17 11.62
N ALA A 63 3.63 3.46 10.50
CA ALA A 63 3.12 3.88 9.20
C ALA A 63 1.59 3.88 9.14
N MET A 64 0.96 2.86 9.72
CA MET A 64 -0.51 2.77 9.78
C MET A 64 -1.10 3.91 10.64
N LEU A 65 -0.56 4.12 11.83
CA LEU A 65 -1.04 5.16 12.74
C LEU A 65 -0.78 6.56 12.18
N SER A 66 0.44 6.84 11.71
CA SER A 66 0.78 8.15 11.15
C SER A 66 0.00 8.43 9.85
N GLY A 67 -0.16 7.44 8.98
CA GLY A 67 -0.97 7.58 7.76
C GLY A 67 -2.43 7.88 8.07
N PHE A 68 -3.00 7.21 9.07
CA PHE A 68 -4.36 7.47 9.53
C PHE A 68 -4.52 8.91 10.07
N PHE A 69 -3.69 9.32 11.04
CA PHE A 69 -3.82 10.64 11.64
C PHE A 69 -3.50 11.79 10.68
N ILE A 70 -2.43 11.67 9.89
CA ILE A 70 -2.05 12.69 8.92
C ILE A 70 -3.09 12.77 7.80
N GLY A 71 -3.57 11.62 7.30
CA GLY A 71 -4.63 11.55 6.31
C GLY A 71 -5.93 12.21 6.78
N LEU A 72 -6.33 11.95 8.04
CA LEU A 72 -7.48 12.62 8.66
C LEU A 72 -7.27 14.12 8.80
N ILE A 73 -6.17 14.56 9.40
CA ILE A 73 -5.87 15.97 9.63
C ILE A 73 -5.88 16.74 8.32
N THR A 74 -5.22 16.24 7.29
CA THR A 74 -5.14 16.90 5.97
C THR A 74 -6.47 16.86 5.20
N SER A 75 -7.41 16.01 5.59
CA SER A 75 -8.71 15.88 4.91
C SER A 75 -9.84 16.63 5.60
N VAL A 76 -9.78 16.76 6.92
CA VAL A 76 -10.91 17.28 7.75
C VAL A 76 -10.59 18.61 8.39
N SER A 77 -9.31 18.88 8.71
CA SER A 77 -8.94 20.12 9.40
C SER A 77 -9.06 21.35 8.49
N PRO A 78 -9.83 22.37 8.86
CA PRO A 78 -9.95 23.60 8.06
C PRO A 78 -8.64 24.39 7.98
N TYR A 79 -7.71 24.19 8.91
CA TYR A 79 -6.41 24.88 8.94
C TYR A 79 -5.33 24.19 8.10
N PHE A 80 -5.46 22.88 7.83
CA PHE A 80 -4.49 22.07 7.10
C PHE A 80 -5.11 21.35 5.89
N THR A 81 -6.24 21.85 5.41
CA THR A 81 -6.89 21.26 4.24
C THR A 81 -6.05 21.55 2.98
N ILE A 82 -5.51 20.50 2.39
CA ILE A 82 -4.84 20.58 1.10
C ILE A 82 -5.90 20.22 0.05
N GLU A 83 -6.38 21.23 -0.68
CA GLU A 83 -7.47 21.08 -1.67
C GLU A 83 -7.05 20.17 -2.84
N ASP A 84 -5.81 20.31 -3.30
CA ASP A 84 -5.25 19.48 -4.35
C ASP A 84 -4.98 18.06 -3.83
N PHE A 85 -5.71 17.10 -4.40
CA PHE A 85 -5.60 15.70 -3.99
C PHE A 85 -4.20 15.12 -4.18
N GLY A 86 -3.52 15.47 -5.28
CA GLY A 86 -2.16 15.01 -5.56
C GLY A 86 -1.15 15.54 -4.54
N LYS A 87 -1.22 16.82 -4.21
CA LYS A 87 -0.36 17.44 -3.18
C LYS A 87 -0.61 16.83 -1.81
N ARG A 88 -1.88 16.57 -1.46
CA ARG A 88 -2.25 15.89 -0.22
C ARG A 88 -1.66 14.50 -0.11
N LEU A 89 -1.73 13.70 -1.18
CA LEU A 89 -1.11 12.38 -1.22
C LEU A 89 0.40 12.47 -1.04
N LEU A 90 1.07 13.36 -1.78
CA LEU A 90 2.52 13.55 -1.65
C LEU A 90 2.91 13.96 -0.23
N PHE A 91 2.19 14.92 0.36
CA PHE A 91 2.43 15.36 1.72
C PHE A 91 2.24 14.23 2.73
N THR A 92 1.09 13.55 2.68
CA THR A 92 0.77 12.45 3.60
C THR A 92 1.79 11.32 3.48
N THR A 93 2.11 10.91 2.25
CA THR A 93 3.09 9.84 2.00
C THR A 93 4.48 10.22 2.48
N SER A 94 4.95 11.44 2.17
CA SER A 94 6.29 11.89 2.57
C SER A 94 6.41 12.00 4.09
N PHE A 95 5.42 12.58 4.75
CA PHE A 95 5.44 12.75 6.21
C PHE A 95 5.34 11.40 6.93
N THR A 96 4.45 10.54 6.46
CA THR A 96 4.34 9.16 6.97
C THR A 96 5.64 8.38 6.74
N ALA A 97 6.28 8.55 5.56
CA ALA A 97 7.55 7.91 5.26
C ALA A 97 8.66 8.34 6.22
N VAL A 98 8.75 9.62 6.55
CA VAL A 98 9.71 10.10 7.55
C VAL A 98 9.48 9.44 8.91
N ILE A 99 8.23 9.38 9.38
CA ILE A 99 7.89 8.80 10.69
C ILE A 99 8.26 7.32 10.76
N TRP A 100 7.83 6.50 9.81
CA TRP A 100 8.14 5.07 9.86
C TRP A 100 9.61 4.76 9.58
N LEU A 101 10.31 5.59 8.76
CA LEU A 101 11.76 5.46 8.59
C LEU A 101 12.49 5.76 9.90
N LEU A 102 12.13 6.83 10.60
CA LEU A 102 12.68 7.12 11.92
C LEU A 102 12.43 5.95 12.88
N THR A 103 11.18 5.46 12.96
CA THR A 103 10.85 4.29 13.79
C THR A 103 11.72 3.08 13.42
N LEU A 104 11.90 2.81 12.12
CA LEU A 104 12.71 1.71 11.63
C LEU A 104 14.18 1.81 12.09
N PHE A 105 14.75 3.01 12.10
CA PHE A 105 16.15 3.20 12.50
C PHE A 105 16.34 3.18 14.02
N PHE A 106 15.35 3.63 14.79
CA PHE A 106 15.39 3.66 16.25
C PHE A 106 14.92 2.35 16.90
N THR A 107 14.35 1.43 16.15
CA THR A 107 13.89 0.13 16.67
C THR A 107 14.82 -1.00 16.22
N GLU A 108 14.86 -2.05 17.02
CA GLU A 108 15.59 -3.26 16.68
C GLU A 108 14.92 -4.00 15.52
N PRO A 109 15.70 -4.63 14.63
CA PRO A 109 15.16 -5.48 13.58
C PRO A 109 14.45 -6.70 14.18
N GLU A 110 13.63 -7.37 13.38
CA GLU A 110 13.01 -8.64 13.77
C GLU A 110 14.07 -9.69 14.14
N SER A 111 13.68 -10.64 15.00
CA SER A 111 14.57 -11.72 15.43
C SER A 111 15.05 -12.55 14.25
N GLU A 112 16.28 -13.07 14.33
CA GLU A 112 16.85 -13.93 13.28
C GLU A 112 15.95 -15.15 12.99
N GLU A 113 15.30 -15.70 14.02
CA GLU A 113 14.38 -16.82 13.87
C GLU A 113 13.18 -16.43 13.00
N THR A 114 12.57 -15.27 13.24
CA THR A 114 11.45 -14.74 12.46
C THR A 114 11.86 -14.47 11.01
N LEU A 115 13.03 -13.84 10.81
CA LEU A 115 13.56 -13.56 9.48
C LEU A 115 13.86 -14.84 8.69
N ASN A 116 14.46 -15.83 9.33
CA ASN A 116 14.77 -17.12 8.71
C ASN A 116 13.48 -17.87 8.33
N LYS A 117 12.50 -17.90 9.23
CA LYS A 117 11.20 -18.51 8.97
C LYS A 117 10.49 -17.85 7.78
N PHE A 118 10.51 -16.52 7.73
CA PHE A 118 9.95 -15.77 6.60
C PHE A 118 10.65 -16.10 5.28
N VAL A 119 12.00 -16.11 5.27
CA VAL A 119 12.77 -16.44 4.06
C VAL A 119 12.51 -17.87 3.60
N MET A 120 12.39 -18.83 4.51
CA MET A 120 12.09 -20.23 4.15
C MET A 120 10.71 -20.38 3.50
N GLN A 121 9.71 -19.64 4.01
CA GLN A 121 8.34 -19.72 3.50
C GLN A 121 8.13 -18.93 2.22
N VAL A 122 8.64 -17.69 2.16
CA VAL A 122 8.29 -16.71 1.13
C VAL A 122 9.35 -16.61 0.03
N LYS A 123 10.63 -16.90 0.34
CA LYS A 123 11.78 -16.80 -0.58
C LYS A 123 11.81 -15.45 -1.31
N PRO A 124 11.80 -14.31 -0.58
CA PRO A 124 11.63 -12.98 -1.17
C PRO A 124 12.73 -12.65 -2.17
N PRO A 125 12.42 -12.11 -3.35
CA PRO A 125 13.41 -11.83 -4.41
C PRO A 125 14.20 -10.55 -4.16
N GLY A 126 13.76 -9.70 -3.25
CA GLY A 126 14.33 -8.38 -2.99
C GLY A 126 15.85 -8.40 -2.70
N PRO A 127 16.59 -7.36 -3.15
CA PRO A 127 18.04 -7.31 -2.99
C PRO A 127 18.46 -7.23 -1.51
N GLY A 128 17.69 -6.60 -0.66
CA GLY A 128 17.96 -6.51 0.78
C GLY A 128 17.94 -7.85 1.50
N TRP A 129 17.28 -8.85 0.96
CA TRP A 129 17.21 -10.21 1.52
C TRP A 129 18.38 -11.12 1.10
N LYS A 130 19.26 -10.63 0.23
CA LYS A 130 20.36 -11.43 -0.33
C LYS A 130 21.28 -12.03 0.75
N LYS A 131 21.58 -11.26 1.81
CA LYS A 131 22.46 -11.72 2.90
C LYS A 131 21.84 -12.92 3.64
N ILE A 132 20.57 -12.84 4.02
CA ILE A 132 19.88 -13.90 4.78
C ILE A 132 19.60 -15.11 3.90
N ARG A 133 19.22 -14.92 2.64
CA ARG A 133 19.08 -16.05 1.69
C ARG A 133 20.38 -16.82 1.49
N LYS A 134 21.50 -16.11 1.40
CA LYS A 134 22.81 -16.72 1.24
C LYS A 134 23.22 -17.54 2.47
N SER A 135 22.94 -17.08 3.69
CA SER A 135 23.25 -17.84 4.91
C SER A 135 22.41 -19.13 5.03
N LEU A 136 21.20 -19.13 4.50
CA LEU A 136 20.30 -20.29 4.48
C LEU A 136 20.44 -21.18 3.22
N ASN A 137 21.32 -20.80 2.29
CA ASN A 137 21.48 -21.46 0.99
C ASN A 137 20.17 -21.60 0.20
N ILE A 138 19.32 -20.57 0.25
CA ILE A 138 18.00 -20.53 -0.39
C ILE A 138 18.06 -19.62 -1.61
N ASN A 139 17.60 -20.13 -2.76
CA ASN A 139 17.40 -19.32 -3.96
C ASN A 139 16.01 -18.65 -3.93
N PRO A 140 15.85 -17.41 -4.44
CA PRO A 140 14.54 -16.79 -4.61
C PRO A 140 13.71 -17.59 -5.61
N VAL A 141 12.37 -17.48 -5.49
CA VAL A 141 11.44 -18.17 -6.42
C VAL A 141 11.65 -17.69 -7.85
N ASP A 142 11.83 -16.37 -8.02
CA ASP A 142 12.08 -15.74 -9.31
C ASP A 142 13.23 -14.74 -9.21
N SER A 143 13.88 -14.45 -10.33
CA SER A 143 14.84 -13.35 -10.43
C SER A 143 14.09 -12.01 -10.31
N PHE A 144 14.74 -11.01 -9.73
CA PHE A 144 14.19 -9.66 -9.59
C PHE A 144 13.77 -9.05 -10.95
N SER A 145 14.53 -9.31 -12.00
CA SER A 145 14.22 -8.86 -13.37
C SER A 145 12.95 -9.52 -13.93
N VAL A 146 12.76 -10.81 -13.67
CA VAL A 146 11.55 -11.55 -14.08
C VAL A 146 10.32 -11.01 -13.34
N LEU A 147 10.46 -10.71 -12.04
CA LEU A 147 9.39 -10.12 -11.28
C LEU A 147 9.01 -8.72 -11.79
N GLY A 148 10.03 -7.90 -12.12
CA GLY A 148 9.84 -6.58 -12.70
C GLY A 148 9.12 -6.63 -14.05
N SER A 149 9.52 -7.54 -14.95
CA SER A 149 8.85 -7.70 -16.24
C SER A 149 7.40 -8.15 -16.08
N ARG A 150 7.13 -9.12 -15.19
CA ARG A 150 5.75 -9.55 -14.89
C ARG A 150 4.89 -8.43 -14.30
N PHE A 151 5.48 -7.59 -13.44
CA PHE A 151 4.78 -6.42 -12.89
C PHE A 151 4.43 -5.41 -13.98
N VAL A 152 5.36 -5.08 -14.87
CA VAL A 152 5.12 -4.14 -15.99
C VAL A 152 4.06 -4.69 -16.93
N LEU A 153 4.17 -5.97 -17.33
CA LEU A 153 3.18 -6.62 -18.18
C LEU A 153 1.80 -6.67 -17.53
N GLY A 154 1.72 -7.11 -16.27
CA GLY A 154 0.46 -7.15 -15.53
C GLY A 154 -0.19 -5.76 -15.36
N SER A 155 0.63 -4.73 -15.11
CA SER A 155 0.16 -3.34 -15.06
C SER A 155 -0.33 -2.88 -16.44
N GLY A 156 0.37 -3.22 -17.51
CA GLY A 156 -0.04 -2.93 -18.89
C GLY A 156 -1.41 -3.54 -19.23
N ILE A 157 -1.60 -4.82 -18.90
CA ILE A 157 -2.88 -5.52 -19.10
C ILE A 157 -4.00 -4.83 -18.31
N LEU A 158 -3.75 -4.54 -17.04
CA LEU A 158 -4.76 -3.96 -16.16
C LEU A 158 -5.14 -2.54 -16.57
N TYR A 159 -4.16 -1.65 -16.74
CA TYR A 159 -4.41 -0.27 -17.12
C TYR A 159 -4.89 -0.15 -18.57
N GLY A 160 -4.31 -0.92 -19.49
CA GLY A 160 -4.75 -0.97 -20.88
C GLY A 160 -6.20 -1.43 -20.98
N GLY A 161 -6.58 -2.48 -20.24
CA GLY A 161 -7.95 -2.95 -20.17
C GLY A 161 -8.93 -1.91 -19.62
N LEU A 162 -8.59 -1.27 -18.50
CA LEU A 162 -9.43 -0.22 -17.90
C LEU A 162 -9.62 0.98 -18.83
N VAL A 163 -8.53 1.47 -19.44
CA VAL A 163 -8.59 2.61 -20.36
C VAL A 163 -9.36 2.24 -21.62
N SER A 164 -9.18 1.02 -22.16
CA SER A 164 -9.91 0.53 -23.31
C SER A 164 -11.42 0.51 -23.05
N ILE A 165 -11.86 -0.09 -21.93
CA ILE A 165 -13.28 -0.15 -21.55
C ILE A 165 -13.84 1.28 -21.40
N GLY A 166 -13.14 2.15 -20.69
CA GLY A 166 -13.56 3.55 -20.51
C GLY A 166 -13.66 4.31 -21.83
N ALA A 167 -12.71 4.13 -22.74
CA ALA A 167 -12.70 4.77 -24.04
C ALA A 167 -13.83 4.25 -24.95
N PHE A 168 -14.16 2.95 -24.91
CA PHE A 168 -15.33 2.40 -25.63
C PHE A 168 -16.64 3.00 -25.10
N LEU A 169 -16.80 3.12 -23.78
CA LEU A 169 -17.97 3.72 -23.17
C LEU A 169 -18.14 5.20 -23.54
N LEU A 170 -17.05 5.91 -23.76
CA LEU A 170 -17.02 7.32 -24.17
C LEU A 170 -17.01 7.51 -25.70
N HIS A 171 -17.24 6.47 -26.50
CA HIS A 171 -17.20 6.48 -27.97
C HIS A 171 -15.88 6.98 -28.57
N GLN A 172 -14.76 6.82 -27.85
CA GLN A 172 -13.41 7.15 -28.30
C GLN A 172 -12.72 5.93 -28.90
N GLU A 173 -13.21 5.44 -30.03
CA GLU A 173 -12.81 4.16 -30.63
C GLU A 173 -11.29 4.04 -30.87
N ARG A 174 -10.62 5.11 -31.38
CA ARG A 174 -9.18 5.07 -31.63
C ARG A 174 -8.38 4.82 -30.34
N SER A 175 -8.71 5.55 -29.28
CA SER A 175 -8.05 5.40 -27.99
C SER A 175 -8.32 4.03 -27.37
N ALA A 176 -9.54 3.50 -27.55
CA ALA A 176 -9.94 2.19 -27.08
C ALA A 176 -9.15 1.06 -27.74
N TRP A 177 -8.99 1.09 -29.06
CA TRP A 177 -8.20 0.07 -29.77
C TRP A 177 -6.71 0.13 -29.45
N ILE A 178 -6.14 1.33 -29.30
CA ILE A 178 -4.73 1.49 -28.89
C ILE A 178 -4.53 0.90 -27.48
N ALA A 179 -5.39 1.23 -26.52
CA ALA A 179 -5.29 0.73 -25.16
C ALA A 179 -5.51 -0.80 -25.10
N LEU A 180 -6.42 -1.34 -25.91
CA LEU A 180 -6.65 -2.78 -26.00
C LEU A 180 -5.42 -3.52 -26.57
N SER A 181 -4.74 -2.95 -27.55
CA SER A 181 -3.53 -3.56 -28.11
C SER A 181 -2.41 -3.64 -27.06
N ILE A 182 -2.28 -2.64 -26.19
CA ILE A 182 -1.33 -2.64 -25.08
C ILE A 182 -1.69 -3.71 -24.03
N ALA A 183 -2.99 -3.96 -23.83
CA ALA A 183 -3.45 -4.97 -22.87
C ALA A 183 -3.26 -6.43 -23.34
N VAL A 184 -3.20 -6.66 -24.65
CA VAL A 184 -3.13 -8.01 -25.25
C VAL A 184 -1.69 -8.41 -25.62
N CYS A 185 -0.76 -7.45 -25.77
CA CYS A 185 0.66 -7.72 -26.03
C CYS A 185 1.43 -8.04 -24.75
#